data_8ce694d5367bde00cc568d343d494e97
#
_entry.id   8ce694d5367bde00cc568d343d494e97
#
_cell.length_a   1.000
_cell.length_b   1.000
_cell.length_c   1.000
_cell.angle_alpha   90.00
_cell.angle_beta   90.00
_cell.angle_gamma   90.00
#
_symmetry.space_group_name_H-M   'P 1'
#
loop_
_entity.id
_entity.type
_entity.pdbx_description
1 polymer ?
#
loop_
_entity_poly.entity_id
_entity_poly.type
_entity_poly.pdbx_seq_one_letter_code
_entity_poly.pdbx_strand_id
1 'polypeptide(L)'
;MKNKLKTLGKCLLFFIIWIVLVVITERFFKLYILVDFIGKSDGTMQLYHEIISLLATIIATCILIFVVDRKRKIKIFKFDAIGIDTLIGMGLGLGYSVLIIVILYCIKSVSFDIKNASFYLELVMWIIALLIHCIMVHLLVRGYVYRIIEKEQSELSAIMITGIIYMIIHIKYYGLDXXXXXXXFTLGIIFSFILSIFKSLWSVIIMDFSYTVVLGLGTGLIKLTSNYPVCVSSSVSNYKFFSFGTYGLLSGILITIINLSLIIVLMLLKIKNNSSSKKQ
;
A
#
# COMPACT_ATOMS: atom_id res chain seq x y z
N MET A 1 18.83 16.44 -18.45
CA MET A 1 19.55 15.39 -17.74
C MET A 1 19.88 15.79 -16.30
N LYS A 2 20.53 16.95 -16.07
CA LYS A 2 20.96 17.45 -14.75
C LYS A 2 19.83 17.51 -13.69
N ASN A 3 18.63 17.97 -14.06
CA ASN A 3 17.49 18.04 -13.14
C ASN A 3 16.95 16.65 -12.75
N LYS A 4 16.90 15.69 -13.67
CA LYS A 4 16.47 14.31 -13.39
C LYS A 4 17.39 13.64 -12.37
N LEU A 5 18.71 13.82 -12.54
CA LEU A 5 19.71 13.28 -11.60
C LEU A 5 19.56 13.90 -10.21
N LYS A 6 19.29 15.20 -10.13
CA LYS A 6 19.07 15.92 -8.87
C LYS A 6 17.81 15.39 -8.15
N THR A 7 16.71 15.15 -8.88
CA THR A 7 15.49 14.58 -8.33
C THR A 7 15.74 13.17 -7.76
N LEU A 8 16.44 12.33 -8.54
CA LEU A 8 16.80 10.99 -8.10
C LEU A 8 17.67 11.03 -6.83
N GLY A 9 18.64 11.94 -6.78
CA GLY A 9 19.47 12.15 -5.59
C GLY A 9 18.64 12.50 -4.34
N LYS A 10 17.60 13.33 -4.48
CA LYS A 10 16.69 13.65 -3.37
C LYS A 10 15.87 12.43 -2.93
N CYS A 11 15.41 11.62 -3.88
CA CYS A 11 14.68 10.39 -3.53
C CYS A 11 15.59 9.40 -2.80
N LEU A 12 16.83 9.23 -3.27
CA LEU A 12 17.82 8.38 -2.59
C LEU A 12 18.13 8.90 -1.18
N LEU A 13 18.36 10.20 -1.05
CA LEU A 13 18.59 10.85 0.25
C LEU A 13 17.41 10.59 1.21
N PHE A 14 16.17 10.68 0.72
CA PHE A 14 14.98 10.41 1.50
C PHE A 14 15.01 8.98 2.08
N PHE A 15 15.30 7.98 1.23
CA PHE A 15 15.34 6.58 1.68
C PHE A 15 16.51 6.31 2.64
N ILE A 16 17.67 6.94 2.42
CA ILE A 16 18.82 6.83 3.34
C ILE A 16 18.43 7.39 4.71
N ILE A 17 17.86 8.59 4.77
CA ILE A 17 17.41 9.22 6.02
C ILE A 17 16.36 8.32 6.70
N TRP A 18 15.40 7.81 5.94
CA TRP A 18 14.35 6.92 6.46
C TRP A 18 14.95 5.66 7.09
N ILE A 19 15.86 4.97 6.40
CA ILE A 19 16.51 3.74 6.91
C ILE A 19 17.26 4.05 8.22
N VAL A 20 18.05 5.12 8.22
CA VAL A 20 18.82 5.54 9.41
C VAL A 20 17.85 5.82 10.58
N LEU A 21 16.76 6.52 10.31
CA LEU A 21 15.77 6.84 11.34
C LEU A 21 15.05 5.59 11.86
N VAL A 22 14.72 4.62 11.00
CA VAL A 22 14.12 3.34 11.44
C VAL A 22 15.06 2.65 12.44
N VAL A 23 16.35 2.53 12.10
CA VAL A 23 17.35 1.87 12.95
C VAL A 23 17.50 2.62 14.29
N ILE A 24 17.57 3.95 14.25
CA ILE A 24 17.68 4.79 15.46
C ILE A 24 16.42 4.63 16.32
N THR A 25 15.23 4.72 15.70
CA THR A 25 13.97 4.67 16.43
C THR A 25 13.76 3.30 17.09
N GLU A 26 14.09 2.20 16.41
CA GLU A 26 14.07 0.84 16.99
C GLU A 26 14.95 0.72 18.22
N ARG A 27 16.09 1.43 18.24
CA ARG A 27 17.01 1.37 19.37
C ARG A 27 16.50 2.15 20.60
N PHE A 28 15.74 3.24 20.39
CA PHE A 28 15.19 4.06 21.48
C PHE A 28 13.84 3.56 21.98
N PHE A 29 12.94 3.15 21.06
CA PHE A 29 11.62 2.61 21.43
C PHE A 29 11.71 1.10 21.59
N LYS A 30 11.82 0.66 22.80
CA LYS A 30 11.97 -0.77 23.09
C LYS A 30 10.61 -1.48 23.10
N LEU A 31 10.55 -2.62 22.43
CA LEU A 31 9.34 -3.42 22.26
C LEU A 31 8.64 -3.75 23.57
N TYR A 32 9.41 -4.00 24.64
CA TYR A 32 8.82 -4.40 25.90
C TYR A 32 7.88 -3.36 26.51
N ILE A 33 8.07 -2.06 26.20
CA ILE A 33 7.14 -1.00 26.66
C ILE A 33 5.71 -1.30 26.15
N LEU A 34 5.59 -1.69 24.89
CA LEU A 34 4.29 -2.06 24.30
C LEU A 34 3.81 -3.41 24.80
N VAL A 35 4.72 -4.38 24.93
CA VAL A 35 4.44 -5.72 25.43
C VAL A 35 3.95 -5.68 26.89
N ASP A 36 4.56 -4.86 27.73
CA ASP A 36 4.16 -4.69 29.13
C ASP A 36 2.75 -4.10 29.26
N PHE A 37 2.36 -3.27 28.28
CA PHE A 37 1.07 -2.58 28.30
C PHE A 37 -0.07 -3.42 27.70
N ILE A 38 0.17 -4.14 26.61
CA ILE A 38 -0.87 -4.83 25.81
C ILE A 38 -0.74 -6.36 25.91
N GLY A 39 0.47 -6.88 26.16
CA GLY A 39 0.78 -8.30 26.13
C GLY A 39 1.55 -8.68 24.85
N LYS A 40 2.23 -9.82 24.92
CA LYS A 40 3.05 -10.31 23.80
C LYS A 40 2.19 -11.14 22.84
N SER A 41 2.08 -10.65 21.60
CA SER A 41 1.38 -11.36 20.50
C SER A 41 1.99 -10.98 19.17
N ASP A 42 1.66 -11.70 18.11
CA ASP A 42 2.11 -11.37 16.75
C ASP A 42 1.56 -10.01 16.30
N GLY A 43 0.31 -9.69 16.68
CA GLY A 43 -0.29 -8.38 16.41
C GLY A 43 0.41 -7.24 17.15
N THR A 44 0.82 -7.45 18.42
CA THR A 44 1.57 -6.45 19.19
C THR A 44 2.94 -6.19 18.53
N MET A 45 3.61 -7.25 18.07
CA MET A 45 4.89 -7.15 17.36
C MET A 45 4.75 -6.38 16.06
N GLN A 46 3.73 -6.71 15.27
CA GLN A 46 3.46 -6.03 14.00
C GLN A 46 3.15 -4.55 14.25
N LEU A 47 2.27 -4.25 15.20
CA LEU A 47 1.90 -2.88 15.57
C LEU A 47 3.13 -2.06 15.97
N TYR A 48 4.03 -2.63 16.77
CA TYR A 48 5.29 -1.98 17.17
C TYR A 48 6.13 -1.60 15.95
N HIS A 49 6.38 -2.54 15.04
CA HIS A 49 7.20 -2.28 13.84
C HIS A 49 6.57 -1.21 12.93
N GLU A 50 5.24 -1.21 12.80
CA GLU A 50 4.55 -0.22 11.96
C GLU A 50 4.60 1.18 12.58
N ILE A 51 4.46 1.30 13.90
CA ILE A 51 4.60 2.58 14.61
C ILE A 51 6.01 3.16 14.41
N ILE A 52 7.04 2.34 14.60
CA ILE A 52 8.46 2.75 14.41
C ILE A 52 8.67 3.26 12.97
N SER A 53 8.23 2.47 12.01
CA SER A 53 8.38 2.81 10.58
C SER A 53 7.61 4.09 10.21
N LEU A 54 6.41 4.27 10.77
CA LEU A 54 5.61 5.49 10.56
C LEU A 54 6.29 6.72 11.15
N LEU A 55 6.79 6.63 12.39
CA LEU A 55 7.52 7.75 13.04
C LEU A 55 8.74 8.15 12.20
N ALA A 56 9.54 7.18 11.78
CA ALA A 56 10.70 7.42 10.91
C ALA A 56 10.27 8.08 9.59
N THR A 57 9.16 7.63 8.99
CA THR A 57 8.63 8.18 7.72
C THR A 57 8.18 9.63 7.90
N ILE A 58 7.48 9.94 8.99
CA ILE A 58 7.03 11.31 9.29
C ILE A 58 8.25 12.23 9.44
N ILE A 59 9.23 11.81 10.25
CA ILE A 59 10.45 12.62 10.51
C ILE A 59 11.22 12.83 9.20
N ALA A 60 11.48 11.77 8.42
CA ALA A 60 12.17 11.87 7.13
C ALA A 60 11.43 12.82 6.17
N THR A 61 10.11 12.70 6.10
CA THR A 61 9.26 13.55 5.25
C THR A 61 9.37 15.02 5.68
N CYS A 62 9.30 15.30 6.98
CA CYS A 62 9.47 16.65 7.53
C CYS A 62 10.85 17.23 7.21
N ILE A 63 11.91 16.44 7.39
CA ILE A 63 13.28 16.87 7.05
C ILE A 63 13.36 17.28 5.58
N LEU A 64 12.87 16.44 4.66
CA LEU A 64 12.95 16.74 3.23
C LEU A 64 12.11 17.98 2.85
N ILE A 65 10.91 18.13 3.40
CA ILE A 65 10.03 19.26 3.08
C ILE A 65 10.56 20.57 3.67
N PHE A 66 10.91 20.56 4.95
CA PHE A 66 11.24 21.81 5.67
C PHE A 66 12.70 22.23 5.56
N VAL A 67 13.62 21.26 5.31
CA VAL A 67 15.06 21.57 5.23
C VAL A 67 15.51 21.57 3.76
N VAL A 68 15.29 20.47 3.02
CA VAL A 68 15.83 20.30 1.66
C VAL A 68 15.02 21.08 0.61
N ASP A 69 13.69 21.02 0.69
CA ASP A 69 12.78 21.64 -0.29
C ASP A 69 11.94 22.77 0.30
N ARG A 70 12.45 23.48 1.29
CA ARG A 70 11.80 24.57 2.03
C ARG A 70 11.06 25.58 1.15
N LYS A 71 11.62 25.91 -0.02
CA LYS A 71 11.05 26.88 -0.95
C LYS A 71 9.90 26.33 -1.82
N ARG A 72 9.60 25.04 -1.78
CA ARG A 72 8.75 24.38 -2.78
C ARG A 72 7.28 24.21 -2.39
N LYS A 73 6.90 24.44 -1.15
CA LYS A 73 5.51 24.32 -0.64
C LYS A 73 4.86 23.00 -1.10
N ILE A 74 5.44 21.87 -0.73
CA ILE A 74 4.91 20.54 -1.06
C ILE A 74 3.75 20.25 -0.10
N LYS A 75 2.53 20.13 -0.63
CA LYS A 75 1.34 19.73 0.15
C LYS A 75 1.14 18.23 -0.01
N ILE A 76 1.20 17.48 1.09
CA ILE A 76 1.04 16.02 1.11
C ILE A 76 -0.44 15.66 1.27
N PHE A 77 -1.08 16.21 2.29
CA PHE A 77 -2.48 15.96 2.59
C PHE A 77 -3.34 17.16 2.27
N LYS A 78 -4.55 16.87 1.83
CA LYS A 78 -5.68 17.82 1.81
C LYS A 78 -6.69 17.28 2.83
N PHE A 79 -7.10 18.09 3.76
CA PHE A 79 -8.05 17.70 4.80
C PHE A 79 -9.46 18.21 4.54
N ASP A 80 -9.64 19.02 3.50
CA ASP A 80 -10.90 19.70 3.19
C ASP A 80 -12.05 18.74 2.86
N ALA A 81 -11.73 17.55 2.38
CA ALA A 81 -12.71 16.55 1.93
C ALA A 81 -12.44 15.15 2.50
N ILE A 82 -11.90 15.04 3.72
CA ILE A 82 -11.44 13.79 4.30
C ILE A 82 -12.56 12.71 4.35
N GLY A 83 -13.81 13.13 4.63
CA GLY A 83 -14.94 12.21 4.66
C GLY A 83 -15.24 11.62 3.28
N ILE A 84 -15.27 12.46 2.25
CA ILE A 84 -15.51 12.04 0.85
C ILE A 84 -14.34 11.17 0.39
N ASP A 85 -13.11 11.56 0.69
CA ASP A 85 -11.89 10.81 0.36
C ASP A 85 -11.89 9.42 1.01
N THR A 86 -12.39 9.32 2.24
CA THR A 86 -12.57 8.04 2.94
C THR A 86 -13.59 7.16 2.21
N LEU A 87 -14.74 7.70 1.85
CA LEU A 87 -15.79 6.96 1.11
C LEU A 87 -15.28 6.48 -0.25
N ILE A 88 -14.56 7.33 -0.98
CA ILE A 88 -13.95 6.97 -2.26
C ILE A 88 -12.95 5.82 -2.05
N GLY A 89 -12.05 5.96 -1.09
CA GLY A 89 -11.05 4.93 -0.79
C GLY A 89 -11.69 3.59 -0.42
N MET A 90 -12.67 3.62 0.49
CA MET A 90 -13.43 2.42 0.89
C MET A 90 -14.14 1.78 -0.31
N GLY A 91 -14.85 2.57 -1.09
CA GLY A 91 -15.57 2.08 -2.27
C GLY A 91 -14.65 1.40 -3.28
N LEU A 92 -13.49 2.01 -3.53
CA LEU A 92 -12.48 1.44 -4.45
C LEU A 92 -11.86 0.15 -3.88
N GLY A 93 -11.50 0.14 -2.59
CA GLY A 93 -10.88 -1.03 -1.95
C GLY A 93 -11.84 -2.20 -1.81
N LEU A 94 -13.06 -1.94 -1.35
CA LEU A 94 -14.10 -2.96 -1.25
C LEU A 94 -14.51 -3.47 -2.64
N GLY A 95 -14.71 -2.56 -3.60
CA GLY A 95 -15.05 -2.93 -4.98
C GLY A 95 -13.98 -3.81 -5.62
N TYR A 96 -12.72 -3.47 -5.44
CA TYR A 96 -11.59 -4.28 -5.91
C TYR A 96 -11.58 -5.67 -5.24
N SER A 97 -11.81 -5.74 -3.93
CA SER A 97 -11.86 -7.00 -3.18
C SER A 97 -13.01 -7.90 -3.63
N VAL A 98 -14.20 -7.32 -3.76
CA VAL A 98 -15.41 -8.05 -4.24
C VAL A 98 -15.18 -8.57 -5.65
N LEU A 99 -14.62 -7.75 -6.54
CA LEU A 99 -14.31 -8.18 -7.91
C LEU A 99 -13.41 -9.42 -7.91
N ILE A 100 -12.36 -9.42 -7.12
CA ILE A 100 -11.42 -10.55 -7.02
C ILE A 100 -12.14 -11.78 -6.47
N ILE A 101 -12.86 -11.64 -5.36
CA ILE A 101 -13.57 -12.75 -4.70
C ILE A 101 -14.58 -13.38 -5.67
N VAL A 102 -15.37 -12.57 -6.36
CA VAL A 102 -16.38 -13.04 -7.33
C VAL A 102 -15.72 -13.79 -8.48
N ILE A 103 -14.64 -13.26 -9.07
CA ILE A 103 -13.94 -13.94 -10.15
C ILE A 103 -13.41 -15.31 -9.68
N LEU A 104 -12.74 -15.35 -8.52
CA LEU A 104 -12.19 -16.58 -7.97
C LEU A 104 -13.27 -17.62 -7.64
N TYR A 105 -14.39 -17.16 -7.13
CA TYR A 105 -15.56 -18.02 -6.83
C TYR A 105 -16.17 -18.58 -8.12
N CYS A 106 -16.38 -17.75 -9.14
CA CYS A 106 -16.97 -18.16 -10.43
C CYS A 106 -16.12 -19.20 -11.16
N ILE A 107 -14.77 -19.07 -11.07
CA ILE A 107 -13.86 -20.07 -11.68
C ILE A 107 -13.61 -21.27 -10.74
N LYS A 108 -14.33 -21.33 -9.61
CA LYS A 108 -14.23 -22.44 -8.63
C LYS A 108 -12.80 -22.66 -8.11
N SER A 109 -11.99 -21.58 -8.06
CA SER A 109 -10.61 -21.63 -7.56
C SER A 109 -10.53 -21.55 -6.05
N VAL A 110 -11.60 -21.08 -5.39
CA VAL A 110 -11.59 -20.85 -3.94
C VAL A 110 -12.89 -21.36 -3.32
N SER A 111 -12.78 -21.96 -2.14
CA SER A 111 -13.92 -22.24 -1.25
C SER A 111 -13.65 -21.57 0.11
N PHE A 112 -14.70 -21.22 0.81
CA PHE A 112 -14.66 -20.48 2.06
C PHE A 112 -15.30 -21.27 3.19
N ASP A 113 -14.59 -21.41 4.31
CA ASP A 113 -15.08 -22.03 5.54
C ASP A 113 -15.04 -21.04 6.68
N ILE A 114 -16.18 -20.77 7.29
CA ILE A 114 -16.28 -19.82 8.41
C ILE A 114 -15.59 -20.42 9.63
N LYS A 115 -14.61 -19.70 10.15
CA LYS A 115 -13.93 -20.05 11.39
C LYS A 115 -14.59 -19.32 12.57
N ASN A 116 -14.79 -20.04 13.67
CA ASN A 116 -15.20 -19.42 14.92
C ASN A 116 -13.99 -18.63 15.48
N ALA A 117 -13.92 -17.36 15.16
CA ALA A 117 -12.82 -16.49 15.57
C ALA A 117 -13.06 -15.99 17.00
N SER A 118 -12.32 -16.53 17.96
CA SER A 118 -12.30 -16.05 19.35
C SER A 118 -11.09 -15.14 19.64
N PHE A 119 -10.60 -14.42 18.62
CA PHE A 119 -9.37 -13.62 18.71
C PHE A 119 -9.63 -12.12 18.54
N TYR A 120 -10.62 -11.58 19.26
CA TYR A 120 -11.04 -10.18 19.06
C TYR A 120 -9.89 -9.17 19.28
N LEU A 121 -9.13 -9.32 20.37
CA LEU A 121 -8.04 -8.39 20.67
C LEU A 121 -6.93 -8.45 19.60
N GLU A 122 -6.53 -9.66 19.23
CA GLU A 122 -5.51 -9.87 18.19
C GLU A 122 -5.96 -9.27 16.85
N LEU A 123 -7.21 -9.49 16.48
CA LEU A 123 -7.79 -8.93 15.25
C LEU A 123 -7.77 -7.39 15.27
N VAL A 124 -8.12 -6.78 16.40
CA VAL A 124 -8.09 -5.31 16.56
C VAL A 124 -6.66 -4.79 16.41
N MET A 125 -5.67 -5.46 17.03
CA MET A 125 -4.26 -5.08 16.90
C MET A 125 -3.81 -5.12 15.44
N TRP A 126 -4.18 -6.17 14.71
CA TRP A 126 -3.85 -6.30 13.28
C TRP A 126 -4.53 -5.23 12.42
N ILE A 127 -5.80 -4.90 12.69
CA ILE A 127 -6.52 -3.84 11.96
C ILE A 127 -5.81 -2.49 12.15
N ILE A 128 -5.41 -2.17 13.39
CA ILE A 128 -4.69 -0.93 13.69
C ILE A 128 -3.30 -0.94 13.01
N ALA A 129 -2.57 -2.06 13.12
CA ALA A 129 -1.26 -2.21 12.49
C ALA A 129 -1.34 -2.02 10.96
N LEU A 130 -2.36 -2.61 10.30
CA LEU A 130 -2.57 -2.47 8.86
C LEU A 130 -2.89 -1.02 8.47
N LEU A 131 -3.71 -0.32 9.25
CA LEU A 131 -3.99 1.10 8.97
C LEU A 131 -2.70 1.93 9.06
N ILE A 132 -1.91 1.72 10.10
CA ILE A 132 -0.61 2.39 10.30
C ILE A 132 0.34 2.05 9.15
N HIS A 133 0.39 0.77 8.74
CA HIS A 133 1.18 0.29 7.60
C HIS A 133 0.81 1.04 6.31
N CYS A 134 -0.48 1.11 5.98
CA CYS A 134 -0.95 1.80 4.77
C CYS A 134 -0.60 3.29 4.81
N ILE A 135 -0.78 3.95 5.96
CA ILE A 135 -0.38 5.36 6.13
C ILE A 135 1.13 5.49 5.89
N MET A 136 1.94 4.64 6.52
CA MET A 136 3.40 4.67 6.42
C MET A 136 3.88 4.46 4.98
N VAL A 137 3.43 3.40 4.31
CA VAL A 137 3.87 3.04 2.95
C VAL A 137 3.49 4.13 1.95
N HIS A 138 2.24 4.64 2.02
CA HIS A 138 1.80 5.67 1.07
C HIS A 138 2.45 7.02 1.36
N LEU A 139 2.68 7.36 2.63
CA LEU A 139 3.43 8.57 2.98
C LEU A 139 4.88 8.47 2.46
N LEU A 140 5.52 7.31 2.64
CA LEU A 140 6.88 7.04 2.19
C LEU A 140 7.01 7.13 0.66
N VAL A 141 6.12 6.45 -0.06
CA VAL A 141 6.19 6.33 -1.53
C VAL A 141 5.53 7.53 -2.23
N ARG A 142 4.38 7.98 -1.74
CA ARG A 142 3.54 8.96 -2.45
C ARG A 142 3.45 10.33 -1.78
N GLY A 143 3.83 10.42 -0.51
CA GLY A 143 3.86 11.69 0.20
C GLY A 143 4.87 12.66 -0.40
N TYR A 144 6.15 12.35 -0.28
CA TYR A 144 7.23 13.19 -0.79
C TYR A 144 7.68 12.78 -2.20
N VAL A 145 7.99 11.48 -2.40
CA VAL A 145 8.66 11.01 -3.62
C VAL A 145 7.81 11.25 -4.87
N TYR A 146 6.54 10.85 -4.86
CA TYR A 146 5.62 11.10 -5.98
C TYR A 146 5.57 12.60 -6.29
N ARG A 147 5.36 13.44 -5.27
CA ARG A 147 5.17 14.89 -5.43
C ARG A 147 6.40 15.57 -6.04
N ILE A 148 7.62 15.18 -5.61
CA ILE A 148 8.84 15.80 -6.14
C ILE A 148 9.09 15.37 -7.60
N ILE A 149 8.82 14.10 -7.95
CA ILE A 149 8.97 13.60 -9.32
C ILE A 149 7.91 14.24 -10.23
N GLU A 150 6.65 14.27 -9.80
CA GLU A 150 5.55 14.91 -10.53
C GLU A 150 5.89 16.36 -10.86
N LYS A 151 6.43 17.10 -9.90
CA LYS A 151 6.75 18.53 -10.03
C LYS A 151 7.98 18.79 -10.88
N GLU A 152 9.02 17.96 -10.79
CA GLU A 152 10.31 18.18 -11.45
C GLU A 152 10.44 17.48 -12.82
N GLN A 153 9.62 16.46 -13.08
CA GLN A 153 9.69 15.69 -14.32
C GLN A 153 8.34 15.62 -15.02
N SER A 154 7.50 14.67 -14.63
CA SER A 154 6.15 14.49 -15.16
C SER A 154 5.34 13.58 -14.24
N GLU A 155 4.04 13.67 -14.36
CA GLU A 155 3.10 12.82 -13.64
C GLU A 155 3.28 11.34 -14.02
N LEU A 156 3.49 11.04 -15.31
CA LEU A 156 3.71 9.66 -15.77
C LEU A 156 5.01 9.09 -15.17
N SER A 157 6.09 9.90 -15.12
CA SER A 157 7.33 9.49 -14.45
C SER A 157 7.09 9.19 -12.97
N ALA A 158 6.30 10.03 -12.30
CA ALA A 158 5.96 9.82 -10.89
C ALA A 158 5.19 8.50 -10.69
N ILE A 159 4.20 8.22 -11.54
CA ILE A 159 3.41 6.97 -11.51
C ILE A 159 4.33 5.75 -11.66
N MET A 160 5.17 5.76 -12.69
CA MET A 160 6.06 4.62 -13.00
C MET A 160 7.10 4.39 -11.91
N ILE A 161 7.79 5.45 -11.49
CA ILE A 161 8.87 5.35 -10.49
C ILE A 161 8.31 4.92 -9.13
N THR A 162 7.16 5.47 -8.71
CA THR A 162 6.55 5.08 -7.44
C THR A 162 5.97 3.66 -7.49
N GLY A 163 5.55 3.19 -8.67
CA GLY A 163 5.21 1.79 -8.89
C GLY A 163 6.40 0.86 -8.63
N ILE A 164 7.57 1.21 -9.19
CA ILE A 164 8.82 0.47 -8.98
C ILE A 164 9.22 0.50 -7.49
N ILE A 165 9.15 1.66 -6.85
CA ILE A 165 9.51 1.80 -5.43
C ILE A 165 8.57 0.95 -4.55
N TYR A 166 7.26 0.99 -4.83
CA TYR A 166 6.27 0.19 -4.11
C TYR A 166 6.61 -1.31 -4.23
N MET A 167 6.94 -1.77 -5.43
CA MET A 167 7.41 -3.15 -5.67
C MET A 167 8.65 -3.47 -4.81
N ILE A 168 9.67 -2.62 -4.84
CA ILE A 168 10.95 -2.83 -4.13
C ILE A 168 10.73 -2.95 -2.61
N ILE A 169 9.89 -2.10 -2.03
CA ILE A 169 9.58 -2.13 -0.59
C ILE A 169 8.96 -3.49 -0.22
N HIS A 170 8.11 -4.04 -1.07
CA HIS A 170 7.42 -5.29 -0.82
C HIS A 170 8.29 -6.55 -1.01
N ILE A 171 9.45 -6.43 -1.67
CA ILE A 171 10.42 -7.55 -1.78
C ILE A 171 10.86 -8.02 -0.39
N LYS A 172 10.99 -7.13 0.57
CA LYS A 172 11.35 -7.49 1.95
C LYS A 172 10.35 -8.49 2.57
N TYR A 173 9.07 -8.34 2.25
CA TYR A 173 7.99 -9.18 2.81
C TYR A 173 7.77 -10.48 2.02
N TYR A 174 7.91 -10.41 0.70
CA TYR A 174 7.50 -11.48 -0.21
C TYR A 174 8.66 -12.12 -0.98
N GLY A 175 9.88 -11.65 -0.77
CA GLY A 175 11.04 -12.17 -1.50
C GLY A 175 11.02 -11.85 -3.00
N LEU A 176 11.88 -12.48 -3.74
CA LEU A 176 12.07 -12.27 -5.21
C LEU A 176 11.26 -13.29 -6.03
N ASP A 177 9.97 -13.35 -5.77
CA ASP A 177 9.09 -14.15 -6.62
C ASP A 177 8.64 -13.30 -7.81
N UNK A 178 8.95 -13.62 -8.87
CA UNK A 178 8.68 -12.94 -10.09
C UNK A 178 7.23 -12.61 -10.26
N UNK A 179 6.31 -13.45 -9.83
CA UNK A 179 4.94 -13.23 -9.89
C UNK A 179 4.52 -12.25 -8.86
N UNK A 180 5.15 -12.35 -7.78
CA UNK A 180 4.83 -11.39 -6.76
C UNK A 180 5.40 -10.02 -7.05
N UNK A 181 6.47 -9.93 -7.71
CA UNK A 181 7.04 -8.70 -8.10
C UNK A 181 6.19 -8.01 -9.14
N UNK A 182 5.60 -8.65 -10.03
CA UNK A 182 4.65 -8.15 -10.95
C UNK A 182 3.36 -7.72 -10.28
N UNK A 183 2.95 -8.25 -9.34
CA UNK A 183 1.75 -7.86 -8.64
C UNK A 183 1.91 -6.65 -7.75
N UNK A 184 2.96 -6.47 -7.26
CA UNK A 184 3.30 -5.34 -6.49
C UNK A 184 3.58 -4.13 -7.30
N PHE A 185 4.15 -4.24 -8.48
CA PHE A 185 4.34 -3.12 -9.43
C PHE A 185 3.03 -2.56 -9.97
N THR A 186 2.19 -3.44 -10.48
CA THR A 186 0.89 -3.01 -11.04
C THR A 186 -0.02 -2.38 -9.99
N LEU A 187 -0.05 -2.89 -8.78
CA LEU A 187 -0.77 -2.25 -7.65
C LEU A 187 -0.19 -0.87 -7.36
N GLY A 188 1.13 -0.76 -7.34
CA GLY A 188 1.82 0.53 -7.15
C GLY A 188 1.41 1.56 -8.20
N ILE A 189 1.26 1.13 -9.46
CA ILE A 189 0.76 1.97 -10.57
C ILE A 189 -0.70 2.36 -10.33
N ILE A 190 -1.57 1.40 -9.95
CA ILE A 190 -3.00 1.66 -9.67
C ILE A 190 -3.14 2.74 -8.58
N PHE A 191 -2.46 2.57 -7.46
CA PHE A 191 -2.49 3.54 -6.35
C PHE A 191 -2.01 4.93 -6.80
N SER A 192 -1.02 4.98 -7.68
CA SER A 192 -0.49 6.26 -8.17
C SER A 192 -1.43 6.91 -9.19
N PHE A 193 -2.15 6.12 -10.01
CA PHE A 193 -3.23 6.63 -10.85
C PHE A 193 -4.39 7.19 -10.02
N ILE A 194 -4.78 6.50 -8.96
CA ILE A 194 -5.86 6.95 -8.06
C ILE A 194 -5.45 8.27 -7.39
N LEU A 195 -4.21 8.37 -6.90
CA LEU A 195 -3.68 9.64 -6.39
C LEU A 195 -3.73 10.74 -7.46
N SER A 196 -3.39 10.41 -8.69
CA SER A 196 -3.38 11.33 -9.82
C SER A 196 -4.79 11.83 -10.20
N ILE A 197 -5.79 10.96 -10.13
CA ILE A 197 -7.19 11.26 -10.51
C ILE A 197 -7.88 12.03 -9.38
N PHE A 198 -7.85 11.54 -8.15
CA PHE A 198 -8.57 12.09 -7.01
C PHE A 198 -7.78 13.17 -6.26
N LYS A 199 -6.46 13.28 -6.52
CA LYS A 199 -5.54 14.26 -5.87
C LYS A 199 -5.51 14.14 -4.34
N SER A 200 -5.93 12.98 -3.80
CA SER A 200 -6.01 12.71 -2.37
C SER A 200 -5.15 11.50 -2.01
N LEU A 201 -4.17 11.72 -1.14
CA LEU A 201 -3.36 10.64 -0.57
C LEU A 201 -4.21 9.77 0.37
N TRP A 202 -5.18 10.39 1.05
CA TRP A 202 -6.06 9.71 2.00
C TRP A 202 -6.92 8.65 1.30
N SER A 203 -7.49 8.95 0.12
CA SER A 203 -8.25 7.97 -0.68
C SER A 203 -7.42 6.72 -1.01
N VAL A 204 -6.14 6.92 -1.33
CA VAL A 204 -5.22 5.81 -1.66
C VAL A 204 -4.94 4.95 -0.42
N ILE A 205 -4.68 5.61 0.72
CA ILE A 205 -4.44 4.94 2.01
C ILE A 205 -5.64 4.05 2.38
N ILE A 206 -6.84 4.61 2.31
CA ILE A 206 -8.08 3.89 2.70
C ILE A 206 -8.40 2.78 1.70
N MET A 207 -8.11 2.98 0.42
CA MET A 207 -8.26 1.90 -0.57
C MET A 207 -7.35 0.71 -0.24
N ASP A 208 -6.06 0.96 -0.02
CA ASP A 208 -5.07 -0.08 0.34
C ASP A 208 -5.49 -0.79 1.64
N PHE A 209 -5.84 -0.02 2.66
CA PHE A 209 -6.32 -0.53 3.94
C PHE A 209 -7.56 -1.43 3.76
N SER A 210 -8.58 -0.95 3.05
CA SER A 210 -9.85 -1.68 2.88
C SER A 210 -9.63 -3.02 2.16
N TYR A 211 -8.87 -3.01 1.06
CA TYR A 211 -8.65 -4.25 0.32
C TYR A 211 -7.76 -5.23 1.11
N THR A 212 -6.77 -4.72 1.85
CA THR A 212 -5.89 -5.58 2.66
C THR A 212 -6.64 -6.20 3.85
N VAL A 213 -7.52 -5.44 4.49
CA VAL A 213 -8.37 -5.98 5.57
C VAL A 213 -9.28 -7.08 5.01
N VAL A 214 -9.96 -6.85 3.88
CA VAL A 214 -10.91 -7.85 3.32
C VAL A 214 -10.16 -9.10 2.82
N LEU A 215 -9.12 -8.92 2.00
CA LEU A 215 -8.45 -10.07 1.38
C LEU A 215 -7.42 -10.73 2.31
N GLY A 216 -6.87 -9.99 3.28
CA GLY A 216 -5.94 -10.54 4.28
C GLY A 216 -6.67 -11.09 5.50
N LEU A 217 -7.15 -10.20 6.38
CA LEU A 217 -7.79 -10.61 7.65
C LEU A 217 -9.17 -11.25 7.41
N GLY A 218 -9.95 -10.74 6.45
CA GLY A 218 -11.28 -11.25 6.16
C GLY A 218 -11.25 -12.67 5.60
N THR A 219 -10.51 -12.88 4.53
CA THR A 219 -10.56 -14.14 3.76
C THR A 219 -9.27 -14.95 3.74
N GLY A 220 -8.14 -14.39 4.18
CA GLY A 220 -6.84 -15.06 4.13
C GLY A 220 -6.30 -15.29 2.71
N LEU A 221 -6.90 -14.66 1.70
CA LEU A 221 -6.45 -14.77 0.31
C LEU A 221 -5.09 -14.08 0.09
N ILE A 222 -4.84 -12.99 0.81
CA ILE A 222 -3.51 -12.37 0.89
C ILE A 222 -2.85 -12.83 2.18
N LYS A 223 -1.68 -13.43 2.06
CA LYS A 223 -0.91 -13.90 3.20
C LYS A 223 -0.11 -12.72 3.77
N LEU A 224 -0.47 -12.26 4.96
CA LEU A 224 0.17 -11.11 5.61
C LEU A 224 1.50 -11.51 6.25
N THR A 225 1.48 -12.59 7.04
CA THR A 225 2.67 -13.20 7.68
C THR A 225 2.44 -14.70 7.87
N SER A 226 3.28 -15.36 8.64
CA SER A 226 3.09 -16.78 9.00
C SER A 226 1.90 -17.00 9.94
N ASN A 227 1.68 -16.07 10.87
CA ASN A 227 0.61 -16.16 11.87
C ASN A 227 -0.14 -14.83 11.96
N TYR A 228 -1.44 -14.85 11.69
CA TYR A 228 -2.34 -13.69 11.84
C TYR A 228 -3.78 -14.19 11.88
N PRO A 229 -4.71 -13.45 12.50
CA PRO A 229 -6.09 -13.87 12.56
C PRO A 229 -6.77 -13.78 11.19
N VAL A 230 -7.51 -14.83 10.83
CA VAL A 230 -8.29 -14.86 9.58
C VAL A 230 -9.73 -15.23 9.95
N CYS A 231 -10.69 -14.40 9.53
CA CYS A 231 -12.09 -14.58 9.88
C CYS A 231 -12.74 -15.74 9.11
N VAL A 232 -12.40 -15.86 7.82
CA VAL A 232 -12.92 -16.91 6.95
C VAL A 232 -11.75 -17.61 6.27
N SER A 233 -11.58 -18.90 6.55
CA SER A 233 -10.51 -19.69 5.94
C SER A 233 -10.80 -19.91 4.46
N SER A 234 -9.89 -19.52 3.60
CA SER A 234 -9.97 -19.84 2.18
C SER A 234 -9.10 -21.04 1.85
N SER A 235 -9.67 -22.05 1.19
CA SER A 235 -8.92 -23.15 0.60
C SER A 235 -8.90 -22.99 -0.91
N VAL A 236 -7.73 -23.21 -1.49
CA VAL A 236 -7.48 -22.96 -2.92
C VAL A 236 -7.32 -24.28 -3.64
N SER A 237 -8.08 -24.49 -4.70
CA SER A 237 -7.98 -25.71 -5.52
C SER A 237 -6.68 -25.74 -6.33
N ASN A 238 -6.13 -26.93 -6.50
CA ASN A 238 -4.81 -27.20 -7.10
C ASN A 238 -4.73 -26.98 -8.63
N TYR A 239 -5.36 -25.95 -9.17
CA TYR A 239 -5.17 -25.59 -10.58
C TYR A 239 -3.82 -24.87 -10.77
N LYS A 240 -2.83 -25.58 -11.29
CA LYS A 240 -1.44 -25.12 -11.45
C LYS A 240 -1.29 -23.77 -12.20
N PHE A 241 -2.21 -23.45 -13.09
CA PHE A 241 -2.20 -22.18 -13.87
C PHE A 241 -2.64 -20.97 -13.05
N PHE A 242 -3.44 -21.20 -12.01
CA PHE A 242 -3.90 -20.16 -11.10
C PHE A 242 -3.27 -20.33 -9.72
N SER A 243 -2.17 -21.10 -9.65
CA SER A 243 -1.54 -21.41 -8.37
C SER A 243 -1.18 -20.13 -7.64
N PHE A 244 -1.81 -19.99 -6.52
CA PHE A 244 -1.39 -19.05 -5.49
C PHE A 244 -0.06 -19.60 -4.98
N GLY A 245 1.05 -19.01 -5.39
CA GLY A 245 2.37 -19.39 -4.88
C GLY A 245 2.44 -19.27 -3.35
N THR A 246 3.62 -19.36 -2.82
CA THR A 246 3.87 -19.29 -1.37
C THR A 246 3.22 -18.08 -0.67
N TYR A 247 2.88 -17.04 -1.41
CA TYR A 247 2.36 -15.77 -0.88
C TYR A 247 0.86 -15.53 -1.19
N GLY A 248 0.13 -16.60 -1.45
CA GLY A 248 -1.31 -16.51 -1.70
C GLY A 248 -1.62 -15.79 -3.02
N LEU A 249 -2.70 -15.04 -3.01
CA LEU A 249 -3.26 -14.33 -4.17
C LEU A 249 -2.24 -13.45 -4.91
N LEU A 250 -1.29 -12.86 -4.18
CA LEU A 250 -0.29 -11.95 -4.75
C LEU A 250 0.68 -12.62 -5.73
N SER A 251 0.79 -13.94 -5.70
CA SER A 251 1.62 -14.70 -6.64
C SER A 251 0.85 -15.17 -7.88
N GLY A 252 -0.43 -14.79 -8.02
CA GLY A 252 -1.28 -15.24 -9.10
C GLY A 252 -1.21 -14.37 -10.35
N ILE A 253 -0.97 -14.95 -11.52
CA ILE A 253 -1.01 -14.29 -12.84
C ILE A 253 -2.38 -13.61 -13.06
N LEU A 254 -3.46 -14.24 -12.63
CA LEU A 254 -4.83 -13.72 -12.78
C LEU A 254 -4.96 -12.30 -12.20
N ILE A 255 -4.42 -12.06 -11.01
CA ILE A 255 -4.50 -10.74 -10.37
C ILE A 255 -3.70 -9.70 -11.16
N THR A 256 -2.57 -10.09 -11.71
CA THR A 256 -1.79 -9.20 -12.59
C THR A 256 -2.61 -8.80 -13.82
N ILE A 257 -3.36 -9.74 -14.42
CA ILE A 257 -4.24 -9.46 -15.57
C ILE A 257 -5.36 -8.50 -15.16
N ILE A 258 -5.98 -8.72 -14.01
CA ILE A 258 -7.02 -7.82 -13.45
C ILE A 258 -6.43 -6.42 -13.24
N ASN A 259 -5.24 -6.33 -12.65
CA ASN A 259 -4.56 -5.05 -12.43
C ASN A 259 -4.27 -4.32 -13.74
N LEU A 260 -3.75 -5.03 -14.74
CA LEU A 260 -3.46 -4.43 -16.07
C LEU A 260 -4.74 -3.91 -16.72
N SER A 261 -5.84 -4.67 -16.64
CA SER A 261 -7.15 -4.23 -17.15
C SER A 261 -7.61 -2.97 -16.43
N LEU A 262 -7.46 -2.92 -15.10
CA LEU A 262 -7.84 -1.76 -14.30
C LEU A 262 -6.95 -0.54 -14.62
N ILE A 263 -5.65 -0.74 -14.87
CA ILE A 263 -4.74 0.34 -15.29
C ILE A 263 -5.23 0.95 -16.61
N ILE A 264 -5.63 0.12 -17.57
CA ILE A 264 -6.17 0.62 -18.86
C ILE A 264 -7.42 1.48 -18.61
N VAL A 265 -8.35 1.01 -17.78
CA VAL A 265 -9.56 1.77 -17.43
C VAL A 265 -9.20 3.12 -16.78
N LEU A 266 -8.27 3.12 -15.82
CA LEU A 266 -7.83 4.35 -15.14
C LEU A 266 -7.14 5.32 -16.10
N MET A 267 -6.36 4.82 -17.06
CA MET A 267 -5.75 5.64 -18.12
C MET A 267 -6.82 6.31 -18.98
N LEU A 268 -7.84 5.55 -19.41
CA LEU A 268 -8.93 6.07 -20.25
C LEU A 268 -9.74 7.13 -19.50
N LEU A 269 -10.07 6.89 -18.23
CA LEU A 269 -10.77 7.85 -17.37
C LEU A 269 -9.97 9.14 -17.25
N LYS A 270 -8.67 9.04 -17.06
CA LYS A 270 -7.79 10.21 -16.94
C LYS A 270 -7.71 11.01 -18.24
N ILE A 271 -7.62 10.36 -19.38
CA ILE A 271 -7.62 11.02 -20.70
C ILE A 271 -8.93 11.79 -20.89
N LYS A 272 -10.06 11.14 -20.57
CA LYS A 272 -11.40 11.76 -20.66
C LYS A 272 -11.50 13.01 -19.79
N ASN A 273 -11.04 12.94 -18.52
CA ASN A 273 -11.07 14.08 -17.59
C ASN A 273 -10.22 15.24 -18.11
N ASN A 274 -9.05 14.96 -18.65
CA ASN A 274 -8.14 15.99 -19.20
C ASN A 274 -8.74 16.66 -20.44
N SER A 275 -9.48 15.92 -21.28
CA SER A 275 -10.12 16.48 -22.48
C SER A 275 -11.33 17.35 -22.11
N SER A 276 -12.04 17.01 -21.05
CA SER A 276 -13.20 17.81 -20.56
C SER A 276 -12.74 19.15 -19.97
N SER A 277 -11.61 19.15 -19.24
CA SER A 277 -11.09 20.37 -18.62
C SER A 277 -10.47 21.36 -19.62
N LYS A 278 -10.15 20.93 -20.84
CA LYS A 278 -9.65 21.82 -21.93
C LYS A 278 -10.78 22.50 -22.71
N LYS A 279 -12.04 22.05 -22.51
CA LYS A 279 -13.21 22.61 -23.21
C LYS A 279 -13.96 23.68 -22.40
N GLN A 280 -13.57 23.89 -21.15
CA GLN A 280 -14.04 24.95 -20.28
C GLN A 280 -13.03 26.10 -20.24
#